data_db58b30fc2773e2885aa36ce346d3d10
#
_entry.id   db58b30fc2773e2885aa36ce346d3d10
#
_cell.length_a   1.000
_cell.length_b   1.000
_cell.length_c   1.000
_cell.angle_alpha   90.00
_cell.angle_beta   90.00
_cell.angle_gamma   90.00
#
_symmetry.space_group_name_H-M   'P 1'
#
loop_
_entity.id
_entity.type
_entity.pdbx_description
1 polymer ?
#
loop_
_entity_poly.entity_id
_entity_poly.type
_entity_poly.pdbx_seq_one_letter_code
_entity_poly.pdbx_strand_id
1 'polypeptide(L)'
;MFCSKIYSSQTNIFLFDDLLGDFYEELQAYHSDLFMNYAEDLILDESSYFILDDNSIIGFYTLSPCNSQILRYLYIKREYRKMNYGTSIIKQLLTENKTLKLNCSIKNKNAINFYNKFNGTKTINNDEVTYELEL
;
A
#
# COMPACT_ATOMS: atom_id res chain seq x y z
N MET A 1 5.44 -15.77 4.01
CA MET A 1 5.03 -14.57 3.23
C MET A 1 6.23 -14.01 2.49
N PHE A 2 6.08 -13.68 1.24
CA PHE A 2 7.12 -12.99 0.48
C PHE A 2 6.48 -12.02 -0.53
N CYS A 3 7.30 -11.17 -1.15
CA CYS A 3 6.84 -10.17 -2.10
C CYS A 3 7.44 -10.43 -3.47
N SER A 4 6.62 -10.33 -4.51
CA SER A 4 7.03 -10.53 -5.89
C SER A 4 6.75 -9.27 -6.69
N LYS A 5 7.75 -8.81 -7.43
CA LYS A 5 7.63 -7.61 -8.25
C LYS A 5 6.61 -7.79 -9.36
N ILE A 6 5.85 -6.74 -9.66
CA ILE A 6 4.85 -6.77 -10.73
C ILE A 6 5.45 -6.14 -11.97
N TYR A 7 5.39 -6.86 -13.10
CA TYR A 7 5.89 -6.37 -14.38
C TYR A 7 4.75 -6.27 -15.39
N SER A 8 4.75 -5.20 -16.18
CA SER A 8 3.72 -4.95 -17.18
C SER A 8 3.66 -6.00 -18.28
N SER A 9 4.78 -6.69 -18.54
CA SER A 9 4.89 -7.72 -19.59
C SER A 9 4.43 -9.11 -19.13
N GLN A 10 4.07 -9.28 -17.86
CA GLN A 10 3.68 -10.58 -17.31
C GLN A 10 2.16 -10.78 -17.34
N THR A 11 1.74 -12.04 -17.40
CA THR A 11 0.33 -12.40 -17.38
C THR A 11 -0.39 -12.04 -16.08
N ASN A 12 0.35 -11.82 -15.01
CA ASN A 12 -0.19 -11.44 -13.70
C ASN A 12 -0.74 -10.01 -13.65
N ILE A 13 -0.60 -9.24 -14.72
CA ILE A 13 -1.15 -7.88 -14.80
C ILE A 13 -2.68 -7.88 -14.58
N PHE A 14 -3.38 -8.91 -15.05
CA PHE A 14 -4.83 -9.01 -14.87
C PHE A 14 -5.20 -9.22 -13.40
N LEU A 15 -4.37 -9.97 -12.66
CA LEU A 15 -4.55 -10.16 -11.23
C LEU A 15 -4.32 -8.85 -10.47
N PHE A 16 -3.36 -8.05 -10.93
CA PHE A 16 -3.12 -6.73 -10.35
C PHE A 16 -4.29 -5.79 -10.61
N ASP A 17 -4.85 -5.79 -11.80
CA ASP A 17 -6.02 -4.97 -12.14
C ASP A 17 -7.21 -5.30 -11.24
N ASP A 18 -7.46 -6.58 -10.96
CA ASP A 18 -8.53 -7.00 -10.05
C ASP A 18 -8.30 -6.47 -8.62
N LEU A 19 -7.08 -6.62 -8.11
CA LEU A 19 -6.72 -6.09 -6.79
C LEU A 19 -6.85 -4.58 -6.73
N LEU A 20 -6.41 -3.90 -7.78
CA LEU A 20 -6.45 -2.45 -7.86
C LEU A 20 -7.88 -1.95 -7.91
N GLY A 21 -8.75 -2.66 -8.63
CA GLY A 21 -10.18 -2.36 -8.66
C GLY A 21 -10.81 -2.43 -7.28
N ASP A 22 -10.56 -3.51 -6.55
CA ASP A 22 -11.05 -3.68 -5.18
C ASP A 22 -10.51 -2.58 -4.25
N PHE A 23 -9.24 -2.25 -4.40
CA PHE A 23 -8.59 -1.20 -3.60
C PHE A 23 -9.24 0.16 -3.83
N TYR A 24 -9.44 0.54 -5.10
CA TYR A 24 -10.07 1.83 -5.43
C TYR A 24 -11.53 1.88 -4.99
N GLU A 25 -12.26 0.78 -5.09
CA GLU A 25 -13.62 0.72 -4.59
C GLU A 25 -13.69 1.05 -3.10
N GLU A 26 -12.76 0.52 -2.31
CA GLU A 26 -12.69 0.87 -0.89
C GLU A 26 -12.27 2.32 -0.66
N LEU A 27 -11.31 2.82 -1.43
CA LEU A 27 -10.83 4.20 -1.28
C LEU A 27 -11.88 5.24 -1.63
N GLN A 28 -12.82 4.94 -2.53
CA GLN A 28 -13.89 5.87 -2.88
C GLN A 28 -14.75 6.27 -1.70
N ALA A 29 -14.80 5.47 -0.64
CA ALA A 29 -15.46 5.85 0.60
C ALA A 29 -14.81 7.07 1.27
N TYR A 30 -13.54 7.34 0.98
CA TYR A 30 -12.76 8.43 1.58
C TYR A 30 -12.37 9.52 0.59
N HIS A 31 -12.34 9.20 -0.71
CA HIS A 31 -11.94 10.10 -1.79
C HIS A 31 -12.93 9.98 -2.94
N SER A 32 -13.82 10.95 -3.08
CA SER A 32 -14.89 10.91 -4.09
C SER A 32 -14.40 11.17 -5.51
N ASP A 33 -13.19 11.68 -5.70
CA ASP A 33 -12.63 12.10 -6.98
C ASP A 33 -11.55 11.16 -7.52
N LEU A 34 -11.43 9.95 -7.00
CA LEU A 34 -10.49 8.98 -7.51
C LEU A 34 -10.95 8.39 -8.85
N PHE A 35 -10.00 8.30 -9.78
CA PHE A 35 -10.20 7.68 -11.08
C PHE A 35 -9.43 6.38 -11.17
N MET A 36 -10.02 5.37 -11.82
CA MET A 36 -9.48 4.00 -11.84
C MET A 36 -8.51 3.73 -13.00
N ASN A 37 -7.87 4.75 -13.55
CA ASN A 37 -7.00 4.60 -14.72
C ASN A 37 -5.51 4.57 -14.37
N TYR A 38 -5.16 4.09 -13.18
CA TYR A 38 -3.78 4.17 -12.70
C TYR A 38 -2.99 2.86 -12.79
N ALA A 39 -3.62 1.76 -13.19
CA ALA A 39 -2.93 0.47 -13.23
C ALA A 39 -1.69 0.51 -14.12
N GLU A 40 -1.80 1.12 -15.30
CA GLU A 40 -0.69 1.25 -16.24
C GLU A 40 0.46 2.06 -15.66
N ASP A 41 0.16 3.18 -15.03
CA ASP A 41 1.17 4.05 -14.42
C ASP A 41 1.89 3.34 -13.28
N LEU A 42 1.15 2.63 -12.41
CA LEU A 42 1.71 1.91 -11.28
C LEU A 42 2.62 0.76 -11.72
N ILE A 43 2.28 0.08 -12.80
CA ILE A 43 3.06 -1.04 -13.33
C ILE A 43 4.32 -0.53 -14.03
N LEU A 44 4.21 0.55 -14.79
CA LEU A 44 5.35 1.16 -15.49
C LEU A 44 6.42 1.67 -14.53
N ASP A 45 6.04 2.03 -13.31
CA ASP A 45 6.96 2.49 -12.29
C ASP A 45 7.92 1.42 -11.79
N GLU A 46 7.68 0.15 -12.08
CA GLU A 46 8.45 -1.01 -11.61
C GLU A 46 8.64 -1.05 -10.08
N SER A 47 7.76 -0.37 -9.36
CA SER A 47 7.84 -0.22 -7.90
C SER A 47 6.64 -0.83 -7.18
N SER A 48 5.87 -1.65 -7.89
CA SER A 48 4.71 -2.36 -7.36
C SER A 48 5.04 -3.83 -7.11
N TYR A 49 4.53 -4.37 -6.00
CA TYR A 49 4.83 -5.72 -5.53
C TYR A 49 3.56 -6.41 -5.09
N PHE A 50 3.38 -7.67 -5.52
CA PHE A 50 2.40 -8.56 -4.92
C PHE A 50 2.88 -9.02 -3.56
N ILE A 51 1.95 -9.17 -2.64
CA ILE A 51 2.17 -9.82 -1.34
C ILE A 51 1.58 -11.22 -1.45
N LEU A 52 2.39 -12.24 -1.18
CA LEU A 52 2.01 -13.63 -1.33
C LEU A 52 2.15 -14.37 -0.01
N ASP A 53 1.23 -15.29 0.21
CA ASP A 53 1.31 -16.28 1.29
C ASP A 53 0.91 -17.64 0.72
N ASP A 54 1.81 -18.62 0.80
CA ASP A 54 1.62 -19.97 0.23
C ASP A 54 1.16 -19.93 -1.23
N ASN A 55 1.79 -19.08 -2.04
CA ASN A 55 1.48 -18.86 -3.45
C ASN A 55 0.14 -18.17 -3.72
N SER A 56 -0.58 -17.78 -2.68
CA SER A 56 -1.80 -16.99 -2.83
C SER A 56 -1.47 -15.51 -2.79
N ILE A 57 -2.01 -14.74 -3.73
CA ILE A 57 -1.88 -13.29 -3.75
C ILE A 57 -2.87 -12.74 -2.73
N ILE A 58 -2.37 -12.11 -1.67
CA ILE A 58 -3.19 -11.56 -0.59
C ILE A 58 -3.29 -10.05 -0.60
N GLY A 59 -2.51 -9.38 -1.45
CA GLY A 59 -2.52 -7.93 -1.54
C GLY A 59 -1.40 -7.42 -2.42
N PHE A 60 -1.16 -6.11 -2.35
CA PHE A 60 -0.04 -5.47 -3.05
C PHE A 60 0.42 -4.22 -2.30
N TYR A 61 1.61 -3.75 -2.63
CA TYR A 61 2.06 -2.42 -2.23
C TYR A 61 2.82 -1.75 -3.36
N THR A 62 2.85 -0.42 -3.34
CA THR A 62 3.55 0.39 -4.34
C THR A 62 4.36 1.46 -3.63
N LEU A 63 5.64 1.52 -3.97
CA LEU A 63 6.55 2.56 -3.52
C LEU A 63 6.67 3.63 -4.59
N SER A 64 7.16 4.81 -4.22
CA SER A 64 7.49 5.82 -5.21
C SER A 64 8.67 5.35 -6.06
N PRO A 65 8.62 5.49 -7.39
CA PRO A 65 9.71 5.03 -8.27
C PRO A 65 11.02 5.77 -8.02
N CYS A 66 10.95 7.02 -7.55
CA CYS A 66 12.13 7.85 -7.31
C CYS A 66 12.63 7.77 -5.88
N ASN A 67 11.85 7.23 -4.95
CA ASN A 67 12.20 7.20 -3.52
C ASN A 67 11.51 6.03 -2.84
N SER A 68 12.26 4.97 -2.56
CA SER A 68 11.74 3.77 -1.90
C SER A 68 11.32 4.00 -0.44
N GLN A 69 11.60 5.17 0.11
CA GLN A 69 11.15 5.54 1.46
C GLN A 69 9.75 6.13 1.48
N ILE A 70 9.09 6.22 0.32
CA ILE A 70 7.71 6.71 0.21
C ILE A 70 6.82 5.55 -0.20
N LEU A 71 5.87 5.21 0.67
CA LEU A 71 4.83 4.21 0.40
C LEU A 71 3.63 4.93 -0.21
N ARG A 72 3.29 4.57 -1.46
CA ARG A 72 2.15 5.16 -2.16
C ARG A 72 0.85 4.43 -1.82
N TYR A 73 0.87 3.11 -1.92
CA TYR A 73 -0.31 2.27 -1.68
C TYR A 73 0.08 1.01 -0.95
N LEU A 74 -0.80 0.57 -0.05
CA LEU A 74 -0.74 -0.73 0.60
C LEU A 74 -2.16 -1.26 0.71
N TYR A 75 -2.39 -2.43 0.14
CA TYR A 75 -3.69 -3.08 0.17
C TYR A 75 -3.55 -4.56 0.54
N ILE A 76 -4.30 -4.97 1.54
CA ILE A 76 -4.45 -6.37 1.92
C ILE A 76 -5.92 -6.74 1.68
N LYS A 77 -6.16 -7.83 0.98
CA LYS A 77 -7.52 -8.32 0.76
C LYS A 77 -8.25 -8.46 2.08
N ARG A 78 -9.54 -8.13 2.07
CA ARG A 78 -10.36 -8.06 3.31
C ARG A 78 -10.29 -9.34 4.13
N GLU A 79 -10.35 -10.51 3.47
CA GLU A 79 -10.33 -11.82 4.14
C GLU A 79 -8.99 -12.15 4.79
N TYR A 80 -7.94 -11.42 4.48
CA TYR A 80 -6.60 -11.62 5.07
C TYR A 80 -6.22 -10.54 6.07
N ARG A 81 -7.13 -9.64 6.40
CA ARG A 81 -6.86 -8.58 7.39
C ARG A 81 -6.90 -9.13 8.80
N LYS A 82 -6.28 -8.40 9.75
CA LYS A 82 -6.16 -8.77 11.17
C LYS A 82 -5.34 -10.04 11.40
N MET A 83 -4.50 -10.39 10.43
CA MET A 83 -3.57 -11.52 10.51
C MET A 83 -2.11 -11.06 10.54
N ASN A 84 -1.88 -9.76 10.80
CA ASN A 84 -0.55 -9.15 10.88
C ASN A 84 0.24 -9.07 9.56
N TYR A 85 -0.37 -9.31 8.42
CA TYR A 85 0.32 -9.20 7.13
C TYR A 85 0.78 -7.76 6.87
N GLY A 86 -0.09 -6.78 7.04
CA GLY A 86 0.26 -5.38 6.87
C GLY A 86 1.39 -4.95 7.80
N THR A 87 1.33 -5.36 9.06
CA THR A 87 2.38 -5.09 10.03
C THR A 87 3.72 -5.67 9.58
N SER A 88 3.73 -6.90 9.07
CA SER A 88 4.95 -7.55 8.58
C SER A 88 5.55 -6.79 7.39
N ILE A 89 4.70 -6.33 6.46
CA ILE A 89 5.16 -5.54 5.32
C ILE A 89 5.79 -4.22 5.76
N ILE A 90 5.13 -3.49 6.64
CA ILE A 90 5.66 -2.21 7.13
C ILE A 90 7.00 -2.43 7.84
N LYS A 91 7.11 -3.44 8.68
CA LYS A 91 8.36 -3.76 9.37
C LYS A 91 9.47 -4.13 8.39
N GLN A 92 9.16 -4.90 7.35
CA GLN A 92 10.12 -5.24 6.32
C GLN A 92 10.61 -3.98 5.59
N LEU A 93 9.70 -3.10 5.18
CA LEU A 93 10.05 -1.87 4.49
C LEU A 93 10.89 -0.94 5.38
N LEU A 94 10.58 -0.85 6.67
CA LEU A 94 11.37 -0.06 7.61
C LEU A 94 12.76 -0.65 7.81
N THR A 95 12.89 -1.97 7.84
CA THR A 95 14.18 -2.63 7.95
C THR A 95 15.06 -2.32 6.73
N GLU A 96 14.46 -2.34 5.53
CA GLU A 96 15.18 -2.09 4.29
C GLU A 96 15.53 -0.61 4.09
N ASN A 97 14.63 0.30 4.47
CA ASN A 97 14.72 1.73 4.12
C ASN A 97 14.97 2.65 5.32
N LYS A 98 14.89 2.14 6.54
CA LYS A 98 15.04 2.83 7.82
C LYS A 98 13.87 3.74 8.17
N THR A 99 13.35 4.49 7.22
CA THR A 99 12.19 5.37 7.40
C THR A 99 11.19 5.11 6.28
N LEU A 100 9.93 5.45 6.53
CA LEU A 100 8.87 5.28 5.57
C LEU A 100 7.87 6.41 5.71
N LYS A 101 7.65 7.15 4.63
CA LYS A 101 6.68 8.25 4.60
C LYS A 101 5.43 7.81 3.83
N LEU A 102 4.27 8.15 4.36
CA LEU A 102 2.99 7.86 3.73
C LEU A 102 1.91 8.84 4.14
N ASN A 103 0.86 8.91 3.34
CA ASN A 103 -0.32 9.72 3.61
C ASN A 103 -1.57 8.86 3.63
N CYS A 104 -2.54 9.24 4.46
CA CYS A 104 -3.89 8.66 4.37
C CYS A 104 -4.93 9.72 4.67
N SER A 105 -6.18 9.47 4.23
CA SER A 105 -7.28 10.37 4.54
C SER A 105 -7.59 10.35 6.02
N ILE A 106 -7.90 11.52 6.59
CA ILE A 106 -8.35 11.62 7.99
C ILE A 106 -9.64 10.83 8.22
N LYS A 107 -10.41 10.57 7.18
CA LYS A 107 -11.63 9.77 7.25
C LYS A 107 -11.37 8.27 7.33
N ASN A 108 -10.19 7.83 6.94
CA ASN A 108 -9.82 6.41 6.94
C ASN A 108 -9.35 5.98 8.33
N LYS A 109 -10.31 5.74 9.22
CA LYS A 109 -10.01 5.42 10.63
C LYS A 109 -9.22 4.12 10.78
N ASN A 110 -9.49 3.14 9.91
CA ASN A 110 -8.77 1.87 9.94
C ASN A 110 -7.28 2.05 9.64
N ALA A 111 -6.94 2.86 8.64
CA ALA A 111 -5.56 3.17 8.31
C ALA A 111 -4.89 3.96 9.44
N ILE A 112 -5.57 4.98 9.99
CA ILE A 112 -5.06 5.77 11.10
C ILE A 112 -4.75 4.88 12.30
N ASN A 113 -5.68 4.02 12.69
CA ASN A 113 -5.47 3.09 13.81
C ASN A 113 -4.31 2.14 13.53
N PHE A 114 -4.16 1.68 12.29
CA PHE A 114 -3.07 0.80 11.89
C PHE A 114 -1.72 1.50 12.00
N TYR A 115 -1.58 2.67 11.38
CA TYR A 115 -0.28 3.38 11.35
C TYR A 115 0.10 3.97 12.71
N ASN A 116 -0.86 4.30 13.56
CA ASN A 116 -0.58 4.79 14.92
C ASN A 116 0.17 3.77 15.79
N LYS A 117 0.20 2.52 15.39
CA LYS A 117 0.92 1.47 16.15
C LYS A 117 2.43 1.51 15.96
N PHE A 118 2.91 2.23 14.96
CA PHE A 118 4.33 2.29 14.63
C PHE A 118 4.98 3.53 15.24
N ASN A 119 6.29 3.45 15.45
CA ASN A 119 7.07 4.60 15.88
C ASN A 119 7.18 5.63 14.76
N GLY A 120 7.26 6.90 15.12
CA GLY A 120 7.42 7.96 14.15
C GLY A 120 6.65 9.21 14.50
N THR A 121 6.51 10.10 13.52
CA THR A 121 5.78 11.36 13.67
C THR A 121 4.53 11.36 12.80
N LYS A 122 3.56 12.15 13.21
CA LYS A 122 2.28 12.30 12.52
C LYS A 122 1.95 13.77 12.39
N THR A 123 1.62 14.21 11.18
CA THR A 123 1.21 15.57 10.89
C THR A 123 -0.16 15.57 10.23
N ILE A 124 -1.08 16.38 10.74
CA ILE A 124 -2.41 16.52 10.15
C ILE A 124 -2.43 17.81 9.34
N ASN A 125 -2.81 17.73 8.07
CA ASN A 125 -2.90 18.87 7.16
C ASN A 125 -4.18 18.76 6.34
N ASN A 126 -5.16 19.62 6.64
CA ASN A 126 -6.48 19.56 6.03
C ASN A 126 -7.14 18.19 6.25
N ASP A 127 -7.39 17.46 5.16
CA ASP A 127 -8.08 16.16 5.20
C ASP A 127 -7.13 14.98 5.18
N GLU A 128 -5.82 15.23 5.25
CA GLU A 128 -4.81 14.17 5.19
C GLU A 128 -3.96 14.10 6.46
N VAL A 129 -3.54 12.88 6.77
CA VAL A 129 -2.57 12.59 7.81
C VAL A 129 -1.31 12.08 7.14
N THR A 130 -0.19 12.73 7.42
CA THR A 130 1.13 12.32 6.94
C THR A 130 1.88 11.63 8.06
N TYR A 131 2.35 10.43 7.80
CA TYR A 131 3.18 9.67 8.73
C TYR A 131 4.62 9.62 8.23
N GLU A 132 5.55 9.82 9.14
CA GLU A 132 6.97 9.48 8.92
C GLU A 132 7.31 8.42 9.94
N LEU A 133 7.28 7.17 9.49
CA LEU A 133 7.52 6.01 10.34
C LEU A 133 9.03 5.72 10.42
N GLU A 134 9.45 5.17 11.54
CA GLU A 134 10.83 4.75 11.77
C GLU A 134 10.87 3.41 12.48
N LEU A 135 12.01 2.75 12.35
CA LEU A 135 12.21 1.43 12.93
C LEU A 135 12.20 1.45 14.47
#